data_0c223f5af295ecc7cd4387c3254d95bd
#
_entry.id   0c223f5af295ecc7cd4387c3254d95bd
#
_cell.length_a   1.000
_cell.length_b   1.000
_cell.length_c   1.000
_cell.angle_alpha   90.00
_cell.angle_beta   90.00
_cell.angle_gamma   90.00
#
_symmetry.space_group_name_H-M   'P 1'
#
loop_
_entity.id
_entity.type
_entity.pdbx_description
1 polymer ?
#
loop_
_entity_poly.entity_id
_entity_poly.type
_entity_poly.pdbx_seq_one_letter_code
_entity_poly.pdbx_strand_id
1 'polypeptide(L)'
;MIVGSGQGRLAYPVPVGLDPATDYPLGTRRADLIRTPSGLGLESVTLPAARAGELAAADARATAETLALQAEVARGAGRAQLADGLERASELANVPDDELLEIYTALRPGRSSPAELEAWAVRLDGHGASRTAAFVREAAAVYVARGLVVDG
;
A
#
# COMPACT_ATOMS: atom_id res chain seq x y z
N MET A 1 -7.85 35.15 8.17
CA MET A 1 -7.90 34.18 9.30
C MET A 1 -8.36 32.85 8.69
N ILE A 2 -7.42 31.98 8.33
CA ILE A 2 -7.69 30.70 7.66
C ILE A 2 -7.33 29.61 8.64
N VAL A 3 -8.34 28.90 9.09
CA VAL A 3 -8.17 27.73 9.97
C VAL A 3 -7.84 26.55 9.08
N GLY A 4 -6.60 26.11 9.12
CA GLY A 4 -6.16 24.88 8.48
C GLY A 4 -6.73 23.68 9.22
N SER A 5 -7.60 22.92 8.54
CA SER A 5 -8.06 21.62 9.01
C SER A 5 -6.94 20.59 8.82
N GLY A 6 -6.09 20.45 9.83
CA GLY A 6 -5.20 19.32 9.94
C GLY A 6 -6.03 18.07 10.18
N GLN A 7 -6.20 17.22 9.17
CA GLN A 7 -6.67 15.86 9.37
C GLN A 7 -5.59 15.11 10.15
N GLY A 8 -5.79 15.06 11.47
CA GLY A 8 -4.98 14.25 12.35
C GLY A 8 -5.12 12.78 11.93
N ARG A 9 -4.03 12.20 11.42
CA ARG A 9 -3.87 10.75 11.36
C ARG A 9 -4.09 10.22 12.78
N LEU A 10 -5.20 9.52 12.99
CA LEU A 10 -5.32 8.66 14.14
C LEU A 10 -4.33 7.51 13.93
N ALA A 11 -3.11 7.70 14.41
CA ALA A 11 -2.13 6.64 14.48
C ALA A 11 -2.64 5.63 15.53
N TYR A 12 -3.36 4.62 15.11
CA TYR A 12 -3.57 3.44 15.94
C TYR A 12 -2.20 2.77 16.11
N PRO A 13 -1.77 2.50 17.36
CA PRO A 13 -0.53 1.76 17.55
C PRO A 13 -0.69 0.40 16.88
N VAL A 14 0.11 0.12 15.86
CA VAL A 14 0.23 -1.23 15.31
C VAL A 14 0.82 -2.07 16.44
N PRO A 15 0.13 -3.11 16.93
CA PRO A 15 0.70 -3.97 17.94
C PRO A 15 1.94 -4.65 17.38
N VAL A 16 3.08 -4.40 18.00
CA VAL A 16 4.33 -5.06 17.65
C VAL A 16 4.27 -6.49 18.21
N GLY A 17 4.45 -7.48 17.35
CA GLY A 17 4.60 -8.87 17.76
C GLY A 17 3.42 -9.78 17.46
N LEU A 18 2.83 -9.72 16.24
CA LEU A 18 1.84 -10.70 15.79
C LEU A 18 2.50 -12.07 15.59
N ASP A 19 1.90 -13.11 16.19
CA ASP A 19 2.31 -14.50 16.02
C ASP A 19 1.45 -15.16 14.92
N PRO A 20 2.07 -15.63 13.81
CA PRO A 20 1.34 -16.31 12.73
C PRO A 20 0.53 -17.52 13.20
N ALA A 21 0.96 -18.22 14.25
CA ALA A 21 0.30 -19.42 14.73
C ALA A 21 -1.03 -19.10 15.47
N THR A 22 -1.11 -17.95 16.13
CA THR A 22 -2.27 -17.55 16.94
C THR A 22 -3.12 -16.48 16.28
N ASP A 23 -2.50 -15.54 15.54
CA ASP A 23 -3.15 -14.34 15.01
C ASP A 23 -3.64 -14.49 13.56
N TYR A 24 -3.18 -15.51 12.82
CA TYR A 24 -3.65 -15.75 11.45
C TYR A 24 -4.85 -16.71 11.41
N PRO A 25 -5.87 -16.47 10.57
CA PRO A 25 -6.09 -15.31 9.69
C PRO A 25 -6.52 -14.07 10.48
N LEU A 26 -5.96 -12.90 10.17
CA LEU A 26 -6.24 -11.65 10.90
C LEU A 26 -7.73 -11.32 10.96
N GLY A 27 -8.47 -11.48 9.85
CA GLY A 27 -9.91 -11.20 9.80
C GLY A 27 -10.75 -12.08 10.72
N THR A 28 -10.23 -13.22 11.19
CA THR A 28 -10.92 -14.14 12.10
C THR A 28 -10.38 -14.04 13.53
N ARG A 29 -9.07 -13.95 13.67
CA ARG A 29 -8.40 -14.02 14.97
C ARG A 29 -8.16 -12.65 15.59
N ARG A 30 -7.96 -11.65 14.73
CA ARG A 30 -7.63 -10.28 15.12
C ARG A 30 -8.47 -9.26 14.36
N ALA A 31 -9.78 -9.53 14.21
CA ALA A 31 -10.72 -8.59 13.58
C ALA A 31 -10.75 -7.22 14.29
N ASP A 32 -10.39 -7.21 15.59
CA ASP A 32 -10.23 -6.01 16.41
C ASP A 32 -9.20 -5.01 15.84
N LEU A 33 -8.23 -5.48 15.09
CA LEU A 33 -7.16 -4.65 14.47
C LEU A 33 -7.53 -4.12 13.09
N ILE A 34 -8.56 -4.66 12.46
CA ILE A 34 -8.89 -4.33 11.07
C ILE A 34 -9.95 -3.24 11.04
N ARG A 35 -9.66 -2.19 10.26
CA ARG A 35 -10.59 -1.09 10.02
C ARG A 35 -10.68 -0.80 8.52
N THR A 36 -11.85 -0.33 8.10
CA THR A 36 -12.04 0.20 6.74
C THR A 36 -11.46 1.62 6.64
N PRO A 37 -11.29 2.17 5.44
CA PRO A 37 -10.88 3.56 5.26
C PRO A 37 -11.76 4.59 5.96
N SER A 38 -13.06 4.31 6.15
CA SER A 38 -13.97 5.17 6.94
C SER A 38 -13.90 4.93 8.44
N GLY A 39 -13.09 3.96 8.91
CA GLY A 39 -12.91 3.62 10.33
C GLY A 39 -13.87 2.57 10.88
N LEU A 40 -14.72 1.97 10.05
CA LEU A 40 -15.61 0.90 10.47
C LEU A 40 -14.82 -0.37 10.83
N GLY A 41 -15.29 -1.09 11.85
CA GLY A 41 -14.77 -2.43 12.14
C GLY A 41 -15.18 -3.45 11.09
N LEU A 42 -14.41 -4.53 10.97
CA LEU A 42 -14.65 -5.57 9.97
C LEU A 42 -16.05 -6.22 10.13
N GLU A 43 -16.55 -6.30 11.34
CA GLU A 43 -17.89 -6.82 11.67
C GLU A 43 -19.03 -6.01 11.03
N SER A 44 -18.79 -4.74 10.72
CA SER A 44 -19.78 -3.86 10.05
C SER A 44 -19.78 -4.04 8.53
N VAL A 45 -18.76 -4.67 7.95
CA VAL A 45 -18.65 -4.90 6.50
C VAL A 45 -19.46 -6.14 6.13
N THR A 46 -20.74 -5.97 5.95
CA THR A 46 -21.68 -7.06 5.66
C THR A 46 -22.46 -6.80 4.37
N LEU A 47 -22.98 -7.87 3.76
CA LEU A 47 -23.84 -7.74 2.58
C LEU A 47 -25.13 -6.95 2.84
N PRO A 48 -25.81 -7.11 3.99
CA PRO A 48 -26.94 -6.24 4.34
C PRO A 48 -26.57 -4.77 4.43
N ALA A 49 -25.45 -4.41 5.08
CA ALA A 49 -24.98 -3.04 5.19
C ALA A 49 -24.64 -2.44 3.81
N ALA A 50 -24.01 -3.23 2.93
CA ALA A 50 -23.72 -2.80 1.56
C ALA A 50 -25.01 -2.54 0.76
N ARG A 51 -26.02 -3.41 0.89
CA ARG A 51 -27.32 -3.23 0.23
C ARG A 51 -28.11 -2.04 0.78
N ALA A 52 -27.96 -1.74 2.06
CA ALA A 52 -28.58 -0.59 2.71
C ALA A 52 -27.87 0.74 2.37
N GLY A 53 -26.72 0.71 1.68
CA GLY A 53 -25.92 1.91 1.36
C GLY A 53 -25.17 2.47 2.58
N GLU A 54 -24.94 1.65 3.60
CA GLU A 54 -24.23 2.03 4.82
C GLU A 54 -22.70 1.97 4.66
N LEU A 55 -22.20 1.36 3.56
CA LEU A 55 -20.79 1.26 3.24
C LEU A 55 -20.44 2.18 2.06
N ALA A 56 -19.37 2.94 2.21
CA ALA A 56 -18.77 3.66 1.10
C ALA A 56 -18.01 2.69 0.16
N ALA A 57 -17.89 3.02 -1.11
CA ALA A 57 -17.10 2.22 -2.05
C ALA A 57 -15.64 2.04 -1.60
N ALA A 58 -15.09 3.04 -0.91
CA ALA A 58 -13.75 2.96 -0.31
C ALA A 58 -13.64 1.89 0.77
N ASP A 59 -14.73 1.55 1.49
CA ASP A 59 -14.70 0.55 2.58
C ASP A 59 -14.45 -0.88 2.08
N ALA A 60 -14.53 -1.11 0.78
CA ALA A 60 -14.10 -2.37 0.16
C ALA A 60 -12.58 -2.47 -0.07
N ARG A 61 -11.81 -1.42 0.24
CA ARG A 61 -10.35 -1.40 0.07
C ARG A 61 -9.65 -1.78 1.37
N ALA A 62 -8.51 -2.47 1.26
CA ALA A 62 -7.61 -2.66 2.39
C ALA A 62 -6.90 -1.34 2.73
N THR A 63 -6.75 -1.04 4.01
CA THR A 63 -5.97 0.10 4.49
C THR A 63 -4.48 -0.21 4.50
N ALA A 64 -3.63 0.83 4.50
CA ALA A 64 -2.19 0.70 4.65
C ALA A 64 -1.83 -0.08 5.92
N GLU A 65 -2.52 0.21 7.03
CA GLU A 65 -2.34 -0.45 8.31
C GLU A 65 -2.65 -1.95 8.24
N THR A 66 -3.77 -2.33 7.61
CA THR A 66 -4.13 -3.74 7.42
C THR A 66 -3.08 -4.49 6.60
N LEU A 67 -2.57 -3.88 5.54
CA LEU A 67 -1.51 -4.48 4.72
C LEU A 67 -0.19 -4.62 5.50
N ALA A 68 0.15 -3.64 6.34
CA ALA A 68 1.32 -3.72 7.21
C ALA A 68 1.20 -4.84 8.25
N LEU A 69 0.02 -5.03 8.86
CA LEU A 69 -0.24 -6.15 9.77
C LEU A 69 -0.10 -7.51 9.05
N GLN A 70 -0.60 -7.62 7.83
CA GLN A 70 -0.42 -8.83 7.02
C GLN A 70 1.04 -9.09 6.68
N ALA A 71 1.83 -8.03 6.43
CA ALA A 71 3.26 -8.14 6.20
C ALA A 71 3.98 -8.68 7.44
N GLU A 72 3.64 -8.21 8.63
CA GLU A 72 4.20 -8.68 9.89
C GLU A 72 3.94 -10.17 10.10
N VAL A 73 2.70 -10.62 9.92
CA VAL A 73 2.34 -12.05 9.98
C VAL A 73 3.12 -12.86 8.95
N ALA A 74 3.22 -12.38 7.72
CA ALA A 74 3.97 -13.07 6.66
C ALA A 74 5.46 -13.19 7.02
N ARG A 75 6.05 -12.15 7.59
CA ARG A 75 7.45 -12.14 8.04
C ARG A 75 7.68 -13.12 9.19
N GLY A 76 6.80 -13.13 10.19
CA GLY A 76 6.82 -14.08 11.29
C GLY A 76 6.68 -15.54 10.83
N ALA A 77 5.95 -15.78 9.74
CA ALA A 77 5.81 -17.09 9.10
C ALA A 77 6.99 -17.46 8.17
N GLY A 78 8.08 -16.67 8.15
CA GLY A 78 9.24 -16.91 7.28
C GLY A 78 9.03 -16.57 5.80
N ARG A 79 7.94 -15.89 5.44
CA ARG A 79 7.60 -15.53 4.06
C ARG A 79 8.09 -14.10 3.73
N ALA A 80 9.41 -13.90 3.75
CA ALA A 80 10.02 -12.58 3.62
C ALA A 80 9.60 -11.85 2.32
N GLN A 81 9.63 -12.53 1.18
CA GLN A 81 9.26 -11.91 -0.11
C GLN A 81 7.78 -11.45 -0.15
N LEU A 82 6.88 -12.24 0.46
CA LEU A 82 5.48 -11.84 0.59
C LEU A 82 5.34 -10.63 1.52
N ALA A 83 6.06 -10.62 2.63
CA ALA A 83 6.07 -9.49 3.56
C ALA A 83 6.55 -8.21 2.87
N ASP A 84 7.65 -8.26 2.12
CA ASP A 84 8.17 -7.11 1.37
C ASP A 84 7.18 -6.62 0.31
N GLY A 85 6.45 -7.53 -0.34
CA GLY A 85 5.37 -7.19 -1.27
C GLY A 85 4.21 -6.47 -0.59
N LEU A 86 3.78 -6.97 0.58
CA LEU A 86 2.70 -6.37 1.37
C LEU A 86 3.10 -5.00 1.94
N GLU A 87 4.36 -4.82 2.35
CA GLU A 87 4.87 -3.53 2.80
C GLU A 87 4.87 -2.48 1.67
N ARG A 88 5.26 -2.85 0.44
CA ARG A 88 5.11 -1.95 -0.72
C ARG A 88 3.65 -1.66 -1.03
N ALA A 89 2.77 -2.66 -0.95
CA ALA A 89 1.33 -2.45 -1.15
C ALA A 89 0.75 -1.50 -0.09
N SER A 90 1.22 -1.58 1.16
CA SER A 90 0.85 -0.66 2.24
C SER A 90 1.23 0.79 1.91
N GLU A 91 2.42 1.03 1.37
CA GLU A 91 2.83 2.36 0.92
C GLU A 91 1.94 2.87 -0.23
N LEU A 92 1.63 2.00 -1.19
CA LEU A 92 0.84 2.35 -2.38
C LEU A 92 -0.63 2.63 -2.05
N ALA A 93 -1.16 2.12 -0.94
CA ALA A 93 -2.53 2.41 -0.51
C ALA A 93 -2.79 3.91 -0.24
N ASN A 94 -1.72 4.71 -0.06
CA ASN A 94 -1.79 6.14 0.15
C ASN A 94 -1.49 6.98 -1.12
N VAL A 95 -1.15 6.33 -2.24
CA VAL A 95 -0.89 6.99 -3.52
C VAL A 95 -2.20 7.13 -4.31
N PRO A 96 -2.49 8.26 -4.96
CA PRO A 96 -3.68 8.42 -5.81
C PRO A 96 -3.77 7.37 -6.91
N ASP A 97 -5.00 6.90 -7.19
CA ASP A 97 -5.26 5.81 -8.14
C ASP A 97 -4.76 6.13 -9.58
N ASP A 98 -4.90 7.38 -10.02
CA ASP A 98 -4.43 7.86 -11.32
C ASP A 98 -2.90 7.82 -11.41
N GLU A 99 -2.20 8.26 -10.38
CA GLU A 99 -0.74 8.16 -10.32
C GLU A 99 -0.27 6.71 -10.32
N LEU A 100 -0.97 5.81 -9.61
CA LEU A 100 -0.64 4.38 -9.62
C LEU A 100 -0.72 3.79 -11.03
N LEU A 101 -1.74 4.13 -11.80
CA LEU A 101 -1.90 3.66 -13.18
C LEU A 101 -0.79 4.19 -14.10
N GLU A 102 -0.38 5.44 -13.90
CA GLU A 102 0.74 6.04 -14.63
C GLU A 102 2.08 5.36 -14.30
N ILE A 103 2.36 5.10 -13.02
CA ILE A 103 3.57 4.39 -12.57
C ILE A 103 3.62 2.99 -13.18
N TYR A 104 2.53 2.22 -13.13
CA TYR A 104 2.48 0.89 -13.76
C TYR A 104 2.69 0.95 -15.26
N THR A 105 2.21 2.00 -15.92
CA THR A 105 2.45 2.22 -17.35
C THR A 105 3.91 2.57 -17.62
N ALA A 106 4.51 3.44 -16.81
CA ALA A 106 5.91 3.84 -16.93
C ALA A 106 6.88 2.67 -16.71
N LEU A 107 6.54 1.73 -15.84
CA LEU A 107 7.35 0.54 -15.55
C LEU A 107 7.28 -0.56 -16.64
N ARG A 108 6.54 -0.35 -17.72
CA ARG A 108 6.58 -1.30 -18.85
C ARG A 108 7.90 -1.16 -19.60
N PRO A 109 8.58 -2.28 -19.93
CA PRO A 109 9.81 -2.25 -20.71
C PRO A 109 9.65 -1.46 -22.02
N GLY A 110 10.62 -0.63 -22.34
CA GLY A 110 10.63 0.21 -23.55
C GLY A 110 9.60 1.35 -23.53
N ARG A 111 9.13 1.77 -22.37
CA ARG A 111 8.09 2.81 -22.24
C ARG A 111 8.63 4.14 -21.73
N SER A 112 9.61 4.10 -20.86
CA SER A 112 10.13 5.28 -20.18
C SER A 112 11.64 5.39 -20.31
N SER A 113 12.14 6.61 -20.26
CA SER A 113 13.56 6.92 -20.11
C SER A 113 14.00 6.76 -18.64
N PRO A 114 15.30 6.63 -18.36
CA PRO A 114 15.82 6.59 -16.99
C PRO A 114 15.42 7.82 -16.16
N ALA A 115 15.38 8.99 -16.78
CA ALA A 115 15.01 10.25 -16.13
C ALA A 115 13.53 10.26 -15.71
N GLU A 116 12.64 9.74 -16.55
CA GLU A 116 11.22 9.61 -16.22
C GLU A 116 10.98 8.63 -15.07
N LEU A 117 11.70 7.50 -15.05
CA LEU A 117 11.60 6.53 -13.95
C LEU A 117 12.13 7.14 -12.63
N GLU A 118 13.21 7.92 -12.65
CA GLU A 118 13.67 8.64 -11.46
C GLU A 118 12.67 9.71 -11.01
N ALA A 119 12.03 10.43 -11.93
CA ALA A 119 10.98 11.39 -11.59
C ALA A 119 9.80 10.70 -10.87
N TRP A 120 9.41 9.50 -11.29
CA TRP A 120 8.41 8.71 -10.60
C TRP A 120 8.87 8.25 -9.22
N ALA A 121 10.13 7.84 -9.07
CA ALA A 121 10.68 7.47 -7.76
C ALA A 121 10.65 8.65 -6.77
N VAL A 122 11.02 9.85 -7.23
CA VAL A 122 10.94 11.08 -6.41
C VAL A 122 9.50 11.39 -5.98
N ARG A 123 8.52 11.23 -6.88
CA ARG A 123 7.10 11.42 -6.53
C ARG A 123 6.63 10.43 -5.47
N LEU A 124 7.01 9.15 -5.61
CA LEU A 124 6.73 8.10 -4.62
C LEU A 124 7.35 8.42 -3.26
N ASP A 125 8.59 8.92 -3.21
CA ASP A 125 9.20 9.41 -1.96
C ASP A 125 8.37 10.54 -1.34
N GLY A 126 7.83 11.44 -2.16
CA GLY A 126 6.92 12.52 -1.72
C GLY A 126 5.63 12.02 -1.08
N HIS A 127 5.12 10.86 -1.50
CA HIS A 127 3.98 10.15 -0.88
C HIS A 127 4.38 9.31 0.34
N GLY A 128 5.66 9.25 0.70
CA GLY A 128 6.17 8.39 1.78
C GLY A 128 6.32 6.92 1.37
N ALA A 129 6.27 6.62 0.05
CA ALA A 129 6.39 5.27 -0.51
C ALA A 129 7.86 4.94 -0.86
N SER A 130 8.75 5.05 0.11
CA SER A 130 10.21 4.98 -0.09
C SER A 130 10.70 3.60 -0.55
N ARG A 131 10.11 2.50 -0.09
CA ARG A 131 10.45 1.15 -0.54
C ARG A 131 10.05 0.95 -2.00
N THR A 132 8.89 1.49 -2.38
CA THR A 132 8.42 1.45 -3.77
C THR A 132 9.28 2.33 -4.66
N ALA A 133 9.68 3.51 -4.19
CA ALA A 133 10.63 4.37 -4.89
C ALA A 133 11.98 3.67 -5.13
N ALA A 134 12.52 2.99 -4.11
CA ALA A 134 13.74 2.19 -4.26
C ALA A 134 13.58 1.07 -5.30
N PHE A 135 12.44 0.38 -5.29
CA PHE A 135 12.12 -0.64 -6.29
C PHE A 135 12.07 -0.08 -7.72
N VAL A 136 11.49 1.10 -7.92
CA VAL A 136 11.46 1.78 -9.25
C VAL A 136 12.87 2.11 -9.71
N ARG A 137 13.76 2.60 -8.81
CA ARG A 137 15.17 2.87 -9.14
C ARG A 137 15.94 1.60 -9.51
N GLU A 138 15.70 0.51 -8.77
CA GLU A 138 16.29 -0.80 -9.10
C GLU A 138 15.82 -1.29 -10.47
N ALA A 139 14.52 -1.19 -10.77
CA ALA A 139 13.97 -1.53 -12.07
C ALA A 139 14.59 -0.67 -13.20
N ALA A 140 14.75 0.64 -12.97
CA ALA A 140 15.38 1.54 -13.92
C ALA A 140 16.83 1.11 -14.24
N ALA A 141 17.63 0.77 -13.22
CA ALA A 141 19.00 0.29 -13.41
C ALA A 141 19.05 -1.01 -14.23
N VAL A 142 18.14 -1.95 -13.96
CA VAL A 142 18.03 -3.21 -14.72
C VAL A 142 17.60 -2.93 -16.17
N TYR A 143 16.66 -2.01 -16.39
CA TYR A 143 16.19 -1.66 -17.74
C TYR A 143 17.29 -1.00 -18.58
N VAL A 144 18.08 -0.10 -17.98
CA VAL A 144 19.28 0.48 -18.64
C VAL A 144 20.25 -0.63 -19.03
N ALA A 145 20.59 -1.52 -18.10
CA ALA A 145 21.56 -2.61 -18.36
C ALA A 145 21.08 -3.59 -19.45
N ARG A 146 19.77 -3.69 -19.67
CA ARG A 146 19.15 -4.59 -20.67
C ARG A 146 18.72 -3.89 -21.96
N GLY A 147 18.90 -2.59 -22.09
CA GLY A 147 18.43 -1.82 -23.25
C GLY A 147 16.89 -1.76 -23.35
N LEU A 148 16.20 -1.76 -22.23
CA LEU A 148 14.73 -1.74 -22.12
C LEU A 148 14.19 -0.34 -21.75
N VAL A 149 14.99 0.70 -21.95
CA VAL A 149 14.60 2.12 -21.81
C VAL A 149 14.41 2.75 -23.19
N VAL A 150 13.66 3.85 -23.25
CA VAL A 150 13.62 4.72 -24.42
C VAL A 150 14.68 5.81 -24.28
N ASP A 151 15.17 6.30 -25.42
CA ASP A 151 16.03 7.48 -25.44
C ASP A 151 15.20 8.69 -25.00
N GLY A 152 15.75 9.47 -24.06
CA GLY A 152 15.12 10.67 -23.50
C GLY A 152 15.30 11.89 -24.38
#